data_d65bf2536c84ea9cec61c12dfad197f2
#
_entry.id   d65bf2536c84ea9cec61c12dfad197f2
#
_cell.length_a   1.000
_cell.length_b   1.000
_cell.length_c   1.000
_cell.angle_alpha   90.00
_cell.angle_beta   90.00
_cell.angle_gamma   90.00
#
_symmetry.space_group_name_H-M   'P 1'
#
loop_
_entity.id
_entity.type
_entity.pdbx_description
1 polymer ?
#
loop_
_entity_poly.entity_id
_entity_poly.type
_entity_poly.pdbx_seq_one_letter_code
_entity_poly.pdbx_strand_id
1 'polypeptide(L)' 'MNKVFIVVEKIAYEGECVLRVFGKYADAIVYADELTAANKHDFIDYDVYEREVY' A
#
# COMPACT_ATOMS: atom_id res chain seq x y z
N MET A 1 -20.24 -5.72 -7.55
CA MET A 1 -18.84 -5.50 -7.90
C MET A 1 -18.07 -5.04 -6.67
N ASN A 2 -17.05 -5.76 -6.35
CA ASN A 2 -16.27 -5.45 -5.17
C ASN A 2 -14.93 -4.84 -5.57
N LYS A 3 -14.45 -3.94 -4.74
CA LYS A 3 -13.13 -3.37 -4.94
C LYS A 3 -12.25 -3.75 -3.77
N VAL A 4 -10.97 -3.91 -4.06
CA VAL A 4 -9.96 -4.11 -3.01
C VAL A 4 -8.90 -3.03 -3.17
N PHE A 5 -8.22 -2.76 -2.07
CA PHE A 5 -7.19 -1.73 -2.01
C PHE A 5 -5.89 -2.39 -1.56
N ILE A 6 -4.90 -2.34 -2.43
CA ILE A 6 -3.66 -3.07 -2.27
C ILE A 6 -2.57 -2.10 -1.83
N VAL A 7 -2.02 -2.34 -0.65
CA VAL A 7 -0.90 -1.53 -0.14
C VAL A 7 0.39 -2.17 -0.61
N VAL A 8 1.20 -1.38 -1.31
CA VAL A 8 2.49 -1.86 -1.82
C VAL A 8 3.62 -1.02 -1.26
N GLU A 9 4.76 -1.67 -1.08
CA GLU A 9 6.00 -1.02 -0.71
C GLU A 9 6.86 -0.91 -1.96
N LYS A 10 7.28 0.30 -2.29
CA LYS A 10 8.17 0.56 -3.42
C LYS A 10 9.55 0.85 -2.90
N ILE A 11 10.50 0.03 -3.27
CA ILE A 11 11.88 0.18 -2.84
C ILE A 11 12.71 0.55 -4.06
N ALA A 12 13.41 1.69 -3.98
CA ALA A 12 14.27 2.15 -5.07
C ALA A 12 15.28 1.06 -5.43
N TYR A 13 15.40 0.78 -6.71
CA TYR A 13 16.31 -0.22 -7.26
C TYR A 13 15.92 -1.67 -7.03
N GLU A 14 14.90 -1.95 -6.21
CA GLU A 14 14.49 -3.32 -5.93
C GLU A 14 13.08 -3.66 -6.38
N GLY A 15 12.26 -2.66 -6.70
CA GLY A 15 10.93 -2.88 -7.21
C GLY A 15 9.84 -2.75 -6.16
N GLU A 16 8.74 -3.46 -6.34
CA GLU A 16 7.56 -3.35 -5.50
C GLU A 16 7.22 -4.67 -4.83
N CYS A 17 6.70 -4.57 -3.61
CA CYS A 17 6.18 -5.72 -2.89
C CYS A 17 4.78 -5.42 -2.38
N VAL A 18 3.85 -6.36 -2.57
CA VAL A 18 2.52 -6.25 -1.99
C VAL A 18 2.62 -6.59 -0.51
N LEU A 19 2.18 -5.68 0.34
CA LEU A 19 2.22 -5.89 1.79
C LEU A 19 0.90 -6.41 2.32
N ARG A 20 -0.21 -5.82 1.89
CA ARG A 20 -1.52 -6.20 2.40
C ARG A 20 -2.63 -5.73 1.46
N VAL A 21 -3.76 -6.44 1.52
CA VAL A 21 -4.96 -6.10 0.74
C VAL A 21 -6.10 -5.82 1.71
N PHE A 22 -6.81 -4.74 1.47
CA PHE A 22 -7.95 -4.32 2.30
C PHE A 22 -9.20 -4.22 1.44
N GLY A 23 -10.35 -4.44 2.08
CA GLY A 23 -11.65 -4.25 1.42
C GLY A 23 -12.15 -2.82 1.48
N LYS A 24 -11.52 -1.95 2.29
CA LYS A 24 -11.93 -0.55 2.46
C LYS A 24 -10.75 0.37 2.23
N TYR A 25 -11.01 1.43 1.47
CA TYR A 25 -9.98 2.42 1.17
C TYR A 25 -9.42 3.06 2.44
N ALA A 26 -10.31 3.42 3.36
CA ALA A 26 -9.88 4.08 4.60
C ALA A 26 -8.90 3.21 5.39
N ASP A 27 -9.14 1.91 5.46
CA ASP A 27 -8.25 1.00 6.18
C ASP A 27 -6.88 0.91 5.51
N ALA A 28 -6.87 0.88 4.18
CA ALA A 28 -5.62 0.83 3.42
C ALA A 28 -4.80 2.10 3.63
N ILE A 29 -5.46 3.26 3.63
CA ILE A 29 -4.78 4.54 3.83
C ILE A 29 -4.19 4.64 5.24
N VAL A 30 -4.94 4.23 6.25
CA VAL A 30 -4.44 4.23 7.63
C VAL A 30 -3.20 3.35 7.75
N TYR A 31 -3.25 2.17 7.17
CA TYR A 31 -2.12 1.25 7.20
C TYR A 31 -0.89 1.85 6.50
N ALA A 32 -1.09 2.42 5.31
CA ALA A 32 0.00 3.05 4.56
C ALA A 32 0.59 4.25 5.31
N ASP A 33 -0.26 5.05 5.95
CA ASP A 33 0.19 6.20 6.74
C ASP A 33 1.01 5.75 7.94
N GLU A 34 0.60 4.70 8.62
CA GLU A 34 1.35 4.16 9.75
C GLU A 34 2.73 3.67 9.33
N LEU A 35 2.80 3.00 8.19
CA LEU A 35 4.08 2.54 7.66
C LEU A 35 4.98 3.71 7.26
N THR A 36 4.40 4.72 6.64
CA THR A 36 5.15 5.92 6.24
C THR A 36 5.72 6.63 7.46
N ALA A 37 4.92 6.73 8.52
CA ALA A 37 5.36 7.38 9.75
C ALA A 37 6.46 6.60 10.46
N ALA A 38 6.39 5.27 10.40
CA ALA A 38 7.36 4.40 11.07
C ALA A 38 8.67 4.27 10.28
N ASN A 39 8.61 4.39 8.95
CA ASN A 39 9.75 4.18 8.08
C ASN A 39 10.33 5.52 7.65
N LYS A 40 11.60 5.73 7.96
CA LYS A 40 12.27 7.01 7.67
C LYS A 40 13.31 6.90 6.55
N HIS A 41 13.23 5.85 5.75
CA HIS A 41 14.15 5.69 4.63
C HIS A 41 13.63 6.43 3.39
N ASP A 42 14.45 7.26 2.81
CA ASP A 42 14.07 8.07 1.65
C ASP A 42 13.85 7.23 0.39
N PHE A 43 14.37 6.02 0.36
CA PHE A 43 14.28 5.16 -0.81
C PHE A 43 13.10 4.19 -0.74
N ILE A 44 12.25 4.31 0.26
CA ILE A 44 11.07 3.46 0.40
C ILE A 44 9.81 4.32 0.40
N ASP A 45 8.88 3.97 -0.47
CA ASP A 45 7.57 4.62 -0.55
C ASP A 45 6.47 3.58 -0.41
N TYR A 46 5.30 4.03 0.03
CA TYR A 46 4.12 3.18 0.14
C TYR A 46 3.01 3.78 -0.71
N ASP A 47 2.31 2.90 -1.43
CA ASP A 47 1.20 3.31 -2.29
C ASP A 47 0.00 2.40 -2.07
N VAL A 48 -1.17 2.91 -2.45
CA VAL A 48 -2.41 2.15 -2.39
C VAL A 48 -3.00 2.09 -3.79
N TYR A 49 -3.21 0.88 -4.30
CA TYR A 49 -3.81 0.66 -5.61
C TYR A 49 -5.22 0.11 -5.46
N GLU A 50 -6.13 0.61 -6.27
CA GLU A 50 -7.50 0.12 -6.33
C GLU A 50 -7.61 -0.92 -7.42
N ARG A 51 -8.27 -2.05 -7.11
CA ARG A 51 -8.53 -3.11 -8.09
C ARG A 51 -9.95 -3.61 -7.93
N GLU A 52 -10.60 -3.90 -9.04
CA GLU A 52 -11.92 -4.53 -9.02
C GLU A 52 -11.76 -6.04 -8.95
N VAL A 53 -12.64 -6.65 -8.19
CA VAL A 53 -12.69 -8.10 -8.05
C VAL A 53 -14.00 -8.58 -8.65
N TYR A 54 -13.93 -9.51 -9.59
CA TYR A 54 -15.09 -10.07 -10.25
C TYR A 54 -15.56 -11.35 -9.61
#